data_7f4762134d35b9649ca83be36de0a4a0
#
_entry.id   7f4762134d35b9649ca83be36de0a4a0
#
_cell.length_a   1.000
_cell.length_b   1.000
_cell.length_c   1.000
_cell.angle_alpha   90.00
_cell.angle_beta   90.00
_cell.angle_gamma   90.00
#
_symmetry.space_group_name_H-M   'P 1'
#
loop_
_entity.id
_entity.type
_entity.pdbx_description
1 polymer ?
#
loop_
_entity_poly.entity_id
_entity_poly.type
_entity_poly.pdbx_seq_one_letter_code
_entity_poly.pdbx_strand_id
1 'polypeptide(L)'
;MINAGIIGLGKMGISHYSILNTHPEVRVTAVCDSSGFLTGALSKFSDIAIFNDYREMLDSCELDCAIVATPTSSHKAIVTDCLNRNLHVFAEKPFCLNAEDCRQVLQHAVARRVVNQVGYHHRFIGTFRRVKEFIDAGTIGQIYHICGEAYGPVVVKPKGMTWRTSKLEGGGCLHDYASHVIDLMNYFVGSPASVSGTVLQRVYSREVEDAVYSTLHYSKDLNGRLSVNWSDETYRKMSTIITLYGKRGKIVVDRQECKVYVREARPELILAEGWNVLYTTDLTAPVWFYLRGEEYSAQIDYFIRRISEKQSAGNLNSFENALQTHNVIGMLTQDAGKRG
;
A
#
# COMPACT_ATOMS: atom_id res chain seq x y z
N MET A 1 22.11 12.69 -9.15
CA MET A 1 21.63 12.44 -7.77
C MET A 1 20.27 13.12 -7.64
N ILE A 2 19.28 12.43 -7.10
CA ILE A 2 17.89 12.90 -6.99
C ILE A 2 17.73 13.62 -5.65
N ASN A 3 17.30 14.88 -5.69
CA ASN A 3 17.01 15.68 -4.49
C ASN A 3 15.60 15.37 -3.98
N ALA A 4 15.51 14.83 -2.77
CA ALA A 4 14.25 14.43 -2.16
C ALA A 4 13.86 15.31 -0.98
N GLY A 5 12.58 15.71 -0.93
CA GLY A 5 11.95 16.34 0.23
C GLY A 5 11.03 15.35 0.95
N ILE A 6 10.96 15.40 2.28
CA ILE A 6 10.08 14.56 3.08
C ILE A 6 9.10 15.44 3.86
N ILE A 7 7.80 15.17 3.70
CA ILE A 7 6.72 15.91 4.34
C ILE A 7 5.98 14.95 5.30
N GLY A 8 6.10 15.25 6.59
CA GLY A 8 5.63 14.40 7.69
C GLY A 8 6.74 13.51 8.24
N LEU A 9 7.13 13.74 9.50
CA LEU A 9 8.15 12.98 10.22
C LEU A 9 7.56 12.04 11.29
N GLY A 10 6.34 11.61 11.08
CA GLY A 10 5.76 10.54 11.87
C GLY A 10 6.52 9.21 11.67
N LYS A 11 6.00 8.13 12.24
CA LYS A 11 6.64 6.80 12.18
C LYS A 11 7.05 6.36 10.76
N MET A 12 6.21 6.64 9.76
CA MET A 12 6.53 6.29 8.36
C MET A 12 7.51 7.26 7.73
N GLY A 13 7.35 8.57 7.97
CA GLY A 13 8.27 9.57 7.46
C GLY A 13 9.70 9.37 7.93
N ILE A 14 9.91 9.08 9.23
CA ILE A 14 11.24 8.73 9.77
C ILE A 14 11.78 7.45 9.11
N SER A 15 10.93 6.45 8.85
CA SER A 15 11.37 5.23 8.16
C SER A 15 11.81 5.52 6.73
N HIS A 16 11.04 6.31 5.99
CA HIS A 16 11.39 6.72 4.62
C HIS A 16 12.65 7.61 4.60
N TYR A 17 12.77 8.54 5.55
CA TYR A 17 13.99 9.33 5.72
C TYR A 17 15.22 8.44 5.87
N SER A 18 15.17 7.46 6.78
CA SER A 18 16.29 6.57 7.04
C SER A 18 16.65 5.73 5.81
N ILE A 19 15.67 5.25 5.05
CA ILE A 19 15.89 4.48 3.82
C ILE A 19 16.50 5.37 2.73
N LEU A 20 15.92 6.55 2.49
CA LEU A 20 16.38 7.48 1.45
C LEU A 20 17.78 8.03 1.74
N ASN A 21 18.07 8.32 3.00
CA ASN A 21 19.38 8.87 3.42
C ASN A 21 20.54 7.88 3.23
N THR A 22 20.24 6.59 3.07
CA THR A 22 21.23 5.55 2.74
C THR A 22 21.22 5.14 1.29
N HIS A 23 20.28 5.66 0.47
CA HIS A 23 20.15 5.28 -0.93
C HIS A 23 21.26 5.95 -1.78
N PRO A 24 22.01 5.19 -2.62
CA PRO A 24 23.19 5.69 -3.32
C PRO A 24 22.90 6.80 -4.36
N GLU A 25 21.66 6.86 -4.88
CA GLU A 25 21.27 7.82 -5.92
C GLU A 25 20.46 9.01 -5.39
N VAL A 26 20.20 9.08 -4.08
CA VAL A 26 19.33 10.09 -3.48
C VAL A 26 20.08 10.97 -2.49
N ARG A 27 19.75 12.25 -2.50
CA ARG A 27 20.10 13.20 -1.46
C ARG A 27 18.82 13.73 -0.82
N VAL A 28 18.61 13.46 0.46
CA VAL A 28 17.54 14.13 1.22
C VAL A 28 18.02 15.55 1.53
N THR A 29 17.40 16.56 0.89
CA THR A 29 17.80 17.95 1.01
C THR A 29 16.93 18.74 1.98
N ALA A 30 15.68 18.32 2.17
CA ALA A 30 14.74 19.00 3.03
C ALA A 30 13.77 18.06 3.72
N VAL A 31 13.36 18.42 4.93
CA VAL A 31 12.29 17.75 5.68
C VAL A 31 11.32 18.78 6.26
N CYS A 32 10.04 18.39 6.34
CA CYS A 32 9.00 19.23 6.92
C CYS A 32 8.12 18.43 7.88
N ASP A 33 7.87 18.97 9.06
CA ASP A 33 6.86 18.47 10.00
C ASP A 33 6.31 19.62 10.84
N SER A 34 5.02 19.65 11.08
CA SER A 34 4.38 20.66 11.93
C SER A 34 4.74 20.54 13.42
N SER A 35 5.35 19.41 13.83
CA SER A 35 5.82 19.17 15.19
C SER A 35 7.21 19.78 15.42
N GLY A 36 7.29 20.88 16.14
CA GLY A 36 8.56 21.51 16.50
C GLY A 36 9.51 20.62 17.32
N PHE A 37 9.01 19.57 17.96
CA PHE A 37 9.85 18.61 18.70
C PHE A 37 10.69 17.75 17.76
N LEU A 38 10.08 17.20 16.70
CA LEU A 38 10.76 16.33 15.73
C LEU A 38 11.77 17.12 14.89
N THR A 39 11.36 18.29 14.42
CA THR A 39 12.20 19.20 13.65
C THR A 39 13.40 19.70 14.48
N GLY A 40 13.20 20.08 15.74
CA GLY A 40 14.27 20.50 16.66
C GLY A 40 15.22 19.37 17.07
N ALA A 41 14.79 18.11 17.03
CA ALA A 41 15.68 16.97 17.25
C ALA A 41 16.61 16.75 16.05
N LEU A 42 16.08 16.79 14.82
CA LEU A 42 16.85 16.60 13.60
C LEU A 42 17.87 17.72 13.33
N SER A 43 17.53 18.98 13.65
CA SER A 43 18.44 20.12 13.45
C SER A 43 19.75 20.04 14.21
N LYS A 44 19.81 19.22 15.27
CA LYS A 44 21.03 19.00 16.07
C LYS A 44 21.99 17.99 15.45
N PHE A 45 21.54 17.16 14.50
CA PHE A 45 22.28 16.01 14.01
C PHE A 45 22.42 15.96 12.49
N SER A 46 21.89 16.92 11.75
CA SER A 46 21.96 16.96 10.29
C SER A 46 22.00 18.37 9.74
N ASP A 47 22.69 18.56 8.61
CA ASP A 47 22.73 19.81 7.81
C ASP A 47 21.55 19.94 6.84
N ILE A 48 20.49 19.15 7.03
CA ILE A 48 19.31 19.15 6.15
C ILE A 48 18.45 20.37 6.45
N ALA A 49 17.91 21.01 5.42
CA ALA A 49 16.97 22.10 5.59
C ALA A 49 15.67 21.61 6.26
N ILE A 50 15.25 22.27 7.32
CA ILE A 50 14.13 21.88 8.16
C ILE A 50 13.05 22.94 8.14
N PHE A 51 11.81 22.54 7.88
CA PHE A 51 10.65 23.41 7.75
C PHE A 51 9.50 22.96 8.66
N ASN A 52 8.68 23.89 9.09
CA ASN A 52 7.42 23.62 9.78
C ASN A 52 6.20 23.76 8.84
N ASP A 53 6.35 24.45 7.73
CA ASP A 53 5.36 24.54 6.65
C ASP A 53 5.95 23.94 5.36
N TYR A 54 5.22 23.00 4.78
CA TYR A 54 5.67 22.30 3.55
C TYR A 54 5.68 23.23 2.33
N ARG A 55 4.88 24.31 2.31
CA ARG A 55 4.89 25.28 1.22
C ARG A 55 6.18 26.09 1.20
N GLU A 56 6.63 26.53 2.39
CA GLU A 56 7.93 27.19 2.52
C GLU A 56 9.07 26.26 2.05
N MET A 57 9.01 24.97 2.39
CA MET A 57 9.98 23.98 1.90
C MET A 57 9.95 23.87 0.38
N LEU A 58 8.74 23.74 -0.21
CA LEU A 58 8.59 23.61 -1.66
C LEU A 58 9.00 24.86 -2.45
N ASP A 59 8.93 26.03 -1.83
CA ASP A 59 9.29 27.31 -2.45
C ASP A 59 10.79 27.62 -2.27
N SER A 60 11.44 27.08 -1.23
CA SER A 60 12.82 27.38 -0.86
C SER A 60 13.83 26.35 -1.33
N CYS A 61 13.41 25.15 -1.70
CA CYS A 61 14.30 24.03 -2.02
C CYS A 61 14.12 23.55 -3.47
N GLU A 62 15.24 23.28 -4.14
CA GLU A 62 15.23 22.58 -5.44
C GLU A 62 15.07 21.07 -5.19
N LEU A 63 13.89 20.55 -5.47
CA LEU A 63 13.52 19.15 -5.27
C LEU A 63 13.18 18.49 -6.62
N ASP A 64 13.54 17.23 -6.76
CA ASP A 64 13.10 16.35 -7.86
C ASP A 64 11.87 15.55 -7.45
N CYS A 65 11.78 15.17 -6.17
CA CYS A 65 10.66 14.40 -5.65
C CYS A 65 10.29 14.74 -4.22
N ALA A 66 9.06 14.40 -3.86
CA ALA A 66 8.53 14.53 -2.50
C ALA A 66 7.97 13.19 -1.98
N ILE A 67 8.29 12.89 -0.73
CA ILE A 67 7.71 11.77 0.02
C ILE A 67 6.69 12.34 1.00
N VAL A 68 5.41 12.02 0.82
CA VAL A 68 4.31 12.53 1.67
C VAL A 68 3.89 11.43 2.64
N ALA A 69 4.17 11.64 3.92
CA ALA A 69 3.91 10.69 5.00
C ALA A 69 3.14 11.34 6.18
N THR A 70 2.28 12.26 5.86
CA THR A 70 1.38 12.99 6.77
C THR A 70 0.08 12.20 7.04
N PRO A 71 -0.84 12.67 7.89
CA PRO A 71 -2.20 12.13 7.96
C PRO A 71 -2.93 12.23 6.62
N THR A 72 -3.80 11.24 6.33
CA THR A 72 -4.50 11.11 5.05
C THR A 72 -5.31 12.35 4.66
N SER A 73 -5.89 13.04 5.64
CA SER A 73 -6.69 14.26 5.44
C SER A 73 -5.93 15.38 4.73
N SER A 74 -4.60 15.42 4.84
CA SER A 74 -3.75 16.42 4.22
C SER A 74 -3.15 16.01 2.87
N HIS A 75 -3.22 14.73 2.50
CA HIS A 75 -2.54 14.19 1.30
C HIS A 75 -2.96 14.91 0.02
N LYS A 76 -4.28 15.09 -0.22
CA LYS A 76 -4.77 15.74 -1.45
C LYS A 76 -4.14 17.12 -1.66
N ALA A 77 -4.12 17.96 -0.64
CA ALA A 77 -3.59 19.32 -0.75
C ALA A 77 -2.08 19.31 -0.99
N ILE A 78 -1.33 18.56 -0.18
CA ILE A 78 0.14 18.47 -0.27
C ILE A 78 0.57 17.88 -1.61
N VAL A 79 -0.04 16.75 -2.02
CA VAL A 79 0.30 16.10 -3.29
C VAL A 79 -0.02 17.03 -4.47
N THR A 80 -1.16 17.73 -4.44
CA THR A 80 -1.51 18.72 -5.49
C THR A 80 -0.47 19.84 -5.58
N ASP A 81 -0.02 20.38 -4.45
CA ASP A 81 1.00 21.44 -4.41
C ASP A 81 2.36 20.95 -4.94
N CYS A 82 2.73 19.69 -4.66
CA CYS A 82 3.91 19.04 -5.25
C CYS A 82 3.78 18.87 -6.77
N LEU A 83 2.63 18.39 -7.24
CA LEU A 83 2.35 18.21 -8.68
C LEU A 83 2.37 19.53 -9.44
N ASN A 84 1.90 20.64 -8.84
CA ASN A 84 1.97 21.98 -9.43
C ASN A 84 3.40 22.43 -9.70
N ARG A 85 4.37 21.91 -8.95
CA ARG A 85 5.81 22.14 -9.12
C ARG A 85 6.51 21.08 -9.96
N ASN A 86 5.74 20.17 -10.61
CA ASN A 86 6.21 19.05 -11.41
C ASN A 86 7.11 18.06 -10.64
N LEU A 87 6.95 17.95 -9.33
CA LEU A 87 7.68 16.99 -8.52
C LEU A 87 7.14 15.58 -8.76
N HIS A 88 8.04 14.58 -8.76
CA HIS A 88 7.68 13.19 -8.61
C HIS A 88 7.18 12.95 -7.17
N VAL A 89 6.13 12.14 -6.98
CA VAL A 89 5.50 12.01 -5.67
C VAL A 89 5.33 10.56 -5.24
N PHE A 90 5.87 10.25 -4.07
CA PHE A 90 5.48 9.08 -3.29
C PHE A 90 4.58 9.53 -2.14
N ALA A 91 3.40 8.94 -1.99
CA ALA A 91 2.48 9.23 -0.89
C ALA A 91 2.16 7.97 -0.08
N GLU A 92 2.07 8.10 1.24
CA GLU A 92 1.64 6.99 2.09
C GLU A 92 0.17 6.62 1.87
N LYS A 93 -0.15 5.38 2.23
CA LYS A 93 -1.52 4.88 2.24
C LYS A 93 -2.20 5.18 3.61
N PRO A 94 -3.53 5.34 3.66
CA PRO A 94 -4.46 5.51 2.56
C PRO A 94 -4.14 6.77 1.75
N PHE A 95 -4.29 6.70 0.42
CA PHE A 95 -3.84 7.79 -0.46
C PHE A 95 -4.70 9.06 -0.31
N CYS A 96 -6.01 8.89 -0.26
CA CYS A 96 -7.00 9.95 -0.08
C CYS A 96 -8.11 9.50 0.87
N LEU A 97 -9.00 10.41 1.27
CA LEU A 97 -10.17 10.08 2.09
C LEU A 97 -11.29 9.39 1.28
N ASN A 98 -11.36 9.67 -0.03
CA ASN A 98 -12.39 9.14 -0.92
C ASN A 98 -11.88 8.99 -2.36
N ALA A 99 -12.64 8.27 -3.20
CA ALA A 99 -12.29 8.00 -4.60
C ALA A 99 -12.30 9.27 -5.48
N GLU A 100 -13.13 10.27 -5.17
CA GLU A 100 -13.20 11.50 -5.97
C GLU A 100 -11.93 12.33 -5.82
N ASP A 101 -11.45 12.52 -4.59
CA ASP A 101 -10.18 13.18 -4.33
C ASP A 101 -9.01 12.46 -5.01
N CYS A 102 -9.01 11.12 -4.94
CA CYS A 102 -8.03 10.28 -5.59
C CYS A 102 -8.03 10.48 -7.12
N ARG A 103 -9.22 10.56 -7.75
CA ARG A 103 -9.40 10.78 -9.19
C ARG A 103 -8.85 12.14 -9.63
N GLN A 104 -9.15 13.20 -8.88
CA GLN A 104 -8.66 14.54 -9.17
C GLN A 104 -7.13 14.62 -9.12
N VAL A 105 -6.53 14.04 -8.08
CA VAL A 105 -5.06 14.00 -7.95
C VAL A 105 -4.42 13.16 -9.06
N LEU A 106 -5.02 12.01 -9.42
CA LEU A 106 -4.55 11.18 -10.52
C LEU A 106 -4.56 11.94 -11.85
N GLN A 107 -5.68 12.61 -12.18
CA GLN A 107 -5.80 13.43 -13.42
C GLN A 107 -4.70 14.48 -13.48
N HIS A 108 -4.41 15.13 -12.36
CA HIS A 108 -3.34 16.11 -12.26
C HIS A 108 -1.95 15.48 -12.49
N ALA A 109 -1.66 14.34 -11.85
CA ALA A 109 -0.38 13.64 -12.03
C ALA A 109 -0.15 13.18 -13.47
N VAL A 110 -1.19 12.68 -14.14
CA VAL A 110 -1.16 12.28 -15.55
C VAL A 110 -0.85 13.47 -16.45
N ALA A 111 -1.51 14.60 -16.24
CA ALA A 111 -1.27 15.83 -17.01
C ALA A 111 0.16 16.34 -16.87
N ARG A 112 0.81 16.16 -15.72
CA ARG A 112 2.20 16.56 -15.43
C ARG A 112 3.24 15.53 -15.88
N ARG A 113 2.83 14.29 -16.23
CA ARG A 113 3.73 13.21 -16.64
C ARG A 113 4.82 12.89 -15.60
N VAL A 114 4.51 13.03 -14.32
CA VAL A 114 5.43 12.74 -13.22
C VAL A 114 5.30 11.28 -12.75
N VAL A 115 6.38 10.75 -12.22
CA VAL A 115 6.35 9.46 -11.51
C VAL A 115 5.53 9.64 -10.24
N ASN A 116 4.57 8.76 -10.04
CA ASN A 116 3.71 8.77 -8.87
C ASN A 116 3.60 7.36 -8.28
N GLN A 117 3.57 7.26 -6.96
CA GLN A 117 3.50 5.98 -6.25
C GLN A 117 2.78 6.14 -4.91
N VAL A 118 2.05 5.09 -4.51
CA VAL A 118 1.43 5.00 -3.17
C VAL A 118 2.06 3.87 -2.37
N GLY A 119 2.18 4.03 -1.07
CA GLY A 119 2.87 3.13 -0.15
C GLY A 119 2.19 1.78 0.10
N TYR A 120 1.64 1.13 -0.92
CA TYR A 120 1.13 -0.25 -0.85
C TYR A 120 2.28 -1.26 -0.94
N HIS A 121 3.10 -1.30 0.11
CA HIS A 121 4.35 -2.05 0.15
C HIS A 121 4.20 -3.57 -0.03
N HIS A 122 3.00 -4.15 0.16
CA HIS A 122 2.79 -5.58 -0.03
C HIS A 122 3.13 -6.07 -1.43
N ARG A 123 2.95 -5.26 -2.47
CA ARG A 123 3.35 -5.62 -3.85
C ARG A 123 4.86 -5.80 -4.03
N PHE A 124 5.67 -5.40 -3.05
CA PHE A 124 7.12 -5.56 -3.05
C PHE A 124 7.62 -6.72 -2.18
N ILE A 125 6.73 -7.46 -1.52
CA ILE A 125 7.07 -8.68 -0.79
C ILE A 125 7.30 -9.82 -1.79
N GLY A 126 8.40 -10.54 -1.66
CA GLY A 126 8.84 -11.57 -2.59
C GLY A 126 7.79 -12.64 -2.86
N THR A 127 7.07 -13.09 -1.82
CA THR A 127 6.00 -14.09 -1.96
C THR A 127 4.84 -13.59 -2.82
N PHE A 128 4.36 -12.36 -2.63
CA PHE A 128 3.26 -11.79 -3.43
C PHE A 128 3.71 -11.49 -4.87
N ARG A 129 4.96 -11.07 -5.07
CA ARG A 129 5.52 -10.91 -6.42
C ARG A 129 5.56 -12.24 -7.16
N ARG A 130 6.01 -13.29 -6.50
CA ARG A 130 6.07 -14.64 -7.10
C ARG A 130 4.68 -15.16 -7.48
N VAL A 131 3.66 -14.87 -6.68
CA VAL A 131 2.27 -15.22 -7.03
C VAL A 131 1.83 -14.52 -8.31
N LYS A 132 2.18 -13.24 -8.49
CA LYS A 132 1.84 -12.52 -9.74
C LYS A 132 2.51 -13.18 -10.96
N GLU A 133 3.77 -13.59 -10.85
CA GLU A 133 4.47 -14.34 -11.91
C GLU A 133 3.76 -15.66 -12.22
N PHE A 134 3.31 -16.41 -11.20
CA PHE A 134 2.55 -17.64 -11.39
C PHE A 134 1.20 -17.41 -12.07
N ILE A 135 0.50 -16.34 -11.73
CA ILE A 135 -0.76 -15.96 -12.37
C ILE A 135 -0.52 -15.62 -13.84
N ASP A 136 0.47 -14.78 -14.14
CA ASP A 136 0.80 -14.35 -15.50
C ASP A 136 1.27 -15.50 -16.39
N ALA A 137 1.95 -16.52 -15.81
CA ALA A 137 2.32 -17.76 -16.47
C ALA A 137 1.15 -18.77 -16.58
N GLY A 138 -0.04 -18.45 -16.09
CA GLY A 138 -1.20 -19.35 -16.11
C GLY A 138 -1.02 -20.65 -15.32
N THR A 139 -0.17 -20.64 -14.28
CA THR A 139 0.26 -21.82 -13.51
C THR A 139 -0.89 -22.64 -12.95
N ILE A 140 -1.88 -21.99 -12.36
CA ILE A 140 -3.07 -22.66 -11.80
C ILE A 140 -4.28 -22.66 -12.74
N GLY A 141 -4.08 -22.25 -14.01
CA GLY A 141 -5.15 -22.14 -15.00
C GLY A 141 -6.12 -21.00 -14.71
N GLN A 142 -7.32 -21.06 -15.30
CA GLN A 142 -8.36 -20.05 -15.06
C GLN A 142 -8.71 -19.98 -13.57
N ILE A 143 -8.53 -18.81 -12.98
CA ILE A 143 -8.89 -18.54 -11.58
C ILE A 143 -10.41 -18.34 -11.53
N TYR A 144 -11.10 -19.01 -10.59
CA TYR A 144 -12.53 -18.92 -10.40
C TYR A 144 -12.93 -18.40 -9.04
N HIS A 145 -12.02 -18.37 -8.07
CA HIS A 145 -12.27 -17.81 -6.74
C HIS A 145 -10.99 -17.25 -6.12
N ILE A 146 -11.14 -16.12 -5.41
CA ILE A 146 -10.07 -15.50 -4.63
C ILE A 146 -10.58 -15.16 -3.21
N CYS A 147 -9.79 -15.49 -2.18
CA CYS A 147 -10.04 -15.05 -0.80
C CYS A 147 -8.93 -14.10 -0.38
N GLY A 148 -9.31 -12.96 0.17
CA GLY A 148 -8.40 -12.01 0.80
C GLY A 148 -8.72 -11.84 2.27
N GLU A 149 -7.72 -12.03 3.14
CA GLU A 149 -7.89 -12.04 4.59
C GLU A 149 -6.80 -11.21 5.27
N ALA A 150 -7.18 -10.46 6.31
CA ALA A 150 -6.21 -9.83 7.21
C ALA A 150 -6.76 -9.73 8.63
N TYR A 151 -5.96 -10.15 9.59
CA TYR A 151 -6.31 -10.17 11.01
C TYR A 151 -5.21 -9.53 11.85
N GLY A 152 -5.58 -8.92 13.00
CA GLY A 152 -4.61 -8.34 13.93
C GLY A 152 -5.22 -7.58 15.11
N PRO A 153 -4.40 -7.19 16.09
CA PRO A 153 -4.87 -6.71 17.40
C PRO A 153 -4.86 -5.17 17.53
N VAL A 154 -5.27 -4.41 16.51
CA VAL A 154 -5.13 -2.94 16.54
C VAL A 154 -5.89 -2.29 17.69
N VAL A 155 -7.14 -2.71 17.92
CA VAL A 155 -8.06 -2.10 18.89
C VAL A 155 -8.09 -2.81 20.25
N VAL A 156 -7.55 -4.01 20.35
CA VAL A 156 -7.53 -4.81 21.59
C VAL A 156 -6.59 -4.22 22.64
N LYS A 157 -5.52 -3.52 22.21
CA LYS A 157 -4.59 -2.81 23.09
C LYS A 157 -4.85 -1.31 22.97
N PRO A 158 -5.49 -0.67 23.95
CA PRO A 158 -5.79 0.75 23.91
C PRO A 158 -4.47 1.57 23.81
N LYS A 159 -4.31 2.26 22.71
CA LYS A 159 -3.17 3.15 22.43
C LYS A 159 -3.69 4.58 22.28
N GLY A 160 -4.43 5.13 23.20
CA GLY A 160 -4.91 6.49 23.08
C GLY A 160 -5.64 6.80 21.75
N MET A 161 -6.03 8.02 21.54
CA MET A 161 -6.58 8.47 20.24
C MET A 161 -5.47 8.52 19.19
N THR A 162 -5.66 7.80 18.09
CA THR A 162 -4.79 7.85 16.92
C THR A 162 -5.64 8.13 15.68
N TRP A 163 -5.04 8.50 14.55
CA TRP A 163 -5.75 8.66 13.28
C TRP A 163 -6.63 7.43 12.93
N ARG A 164 -6.21 6.23 13.36
CA ARG A 164 -6.93 4.97 13.12
C ARG A 164 -8.32 4.94 13.73
N THR A 165 -8.53 5.63 14.84
CA THR A 165 -9.81 5.67 15.56
C THR A 165 -10.70 6.83 15.15
N SER A 166 -10.22 7.72 14.28
CA SER A 166 -10.95 8.88 13.78
C SER A 166 -11.42 8.69 12.33
N LYS A 167 -12.72 8.74 12.11
CA LYS A 167 -13.30 8.67 10.77
C LYS A 167 -12.86 9.85 9.89
N LEU A 168 -12.68 11.03 10.48
CA LEU A 168 -12.27 12.25 9.78
C LEU A 168 -10.84 12.15 9.22
N GLU A 169 -10.00 11.35 9.86
CA GLU A 169 -8.61 11.11 9.44
C GLU A 169 -8.45 9.90 8.53
N GLY A 170 -9.55 9.31 8.06
CA GLY A 170 -9.51 8.09 7.24
C GLY A 170 -9.19 6.84 8.05
N GLY A 171 -9.59 6.80 9.33
CA GLY A 171 -9.46 5.62 10.19
C GLY A 171 -10.46 4.52 9.84
N GLY A 172 -10.37 3.41 10.56
CA GLY A 172 -11.17 2.21 10.36
C GLY A 172 -10.41 1.06 9.73
N CYS A 173 -10.88 -0.14 10.01
CA CYS A 173 -10.33 -1.38 9.48
C CYS A 173 -10.37 -1.42 7.93
N LEU A 174 -11.42 -0.82 7.35
CA LEU A 174 -11.60 -0.73 5.90
C LEU A 174 -10.47 0.05 5.22
N HIS A 175 -10.11 1.20 5.79
CA HIS A 175 -9.06 2.06 5.22
C HIS A 175 -7.64 1.63 5.61
N ASP A 176 -7.45 1.01 6.77
CA ASP A 176 -6.11 0.58 7.21
C ASP A 176 -5.76 -0.83 6.71
N TYR A 177 -6.45 -1.87 7.21
CA TYR A 177 -6.13 -3.26 6.88
C TYR A 177 -6.70 -3.72 5.54
N ALA A 178 -8.01 -3.48 5.32
CA ALA A 178 -8.67 -3.98 4.13
C ALA A 178 -8.12 -3.32 2.84
N SER A 179 -7.66 -2.06 2.89
CA SER A 179 -7.05 -1.41 1.73
C SER A 179 -5.83 -2.18 1.19
N HIS A 180 -4.99 -2.76 2.05
CA HIS A 180 -3.87 -3.61 1.62
C HIS A 180 -4.31 -4.92 0.96
N VAL A 181 -5.36 -5.55 1.50
CA VAL A 181 -5.91 -6.79 0.95
C VAL A 181 -6.58 -6.53 -0.40
N ILE A 182 -7.39 -5.48 -0.49
CA ILE A 182 -8.06 -5.05 -1.72
C ILE A 182 -7.03 -4.72 -2.80
N ASP A 183 -5.96 -3.99 -2.44
CA ASP A 183 -4.89 -3.65 -3.35
C ASP A 183 -4.19 -4.89 -3.91
N LEU A 184 -3.89 -5.90 -3.08
CA LEU A 184 -3.35 -7.18 -3.54
C LEU A 184 -4.32 -7.97 -4.40
N MET A 185 -5.61 -8.01 -4.04
CA MET A 185 -6.63 -8.68 -4.86
C MET A 185 -6.74 -8.02 -6.23
N ASN A 186 -6.76 -6.68 -6.27
CA ASN A 186 -6.73 -5.92 -7.53
C ASN A 186 -5.46 -6.19 -8.35
N TYR A 187 -4.32 -6.32 -7.69
CA TYR A 187 -3.04 -6.64 -8.33
C TYR A 187 -3.03 -8.02 -8.99
N PHE A 188 -3.70 -9.00 -8.38
CA PHE A 188 -3.71 -10.37 -8.86
C PHE A 188 -4.76 -10.62 -9.94
N VAL A 189 -5.97 -10.12 -9.76
CA VAL A 189 -7.12 -10.48 -10.64
C VAL A 189 -7.90 -9.30 -11.17
N GLY A 190 -7.43 -8.06 -10.94
CA GLY A 190 -8.15 -6.84 -11.30
C GLY A 190 -9.21 -6.45 -10.28
N SER A 191 -9.91 -5.35 -10.53
CA SER A 191 -10.95 -4.84 -9.63
C SER A 191 -12.28 -5.55 -9.84
N PRO A 192 -13.07 -5.79 -8.77
CA PRO A 192 -14.41 -6.33 -8.90
C PRO A 192 -15.36 -5.34 -9.60
N ALA A 193 -16.34 -5.87 -10.33
CA ALA A 193 -17.40 -5.07 -10.95
C ALA A 193 -18.45 -4.61 -9.94
N SER A 194 -18.67 -5.41 -8.87
CA SER A 194 -19.60 -5.09 -7.79
C SER A 194 -19.28 -5.86 -6.53
N VAL A 195 -19.92 -5.48 -5.42
CA VAL A 195 -19.83 -6.16 -4.13
C VAL A 195 -21.21 -6.44 -3.58
N SER A 196 -21.34 -7.41 -2.67
CA SER A 196 -22.58 -7.70 -1.99
C SER A 196 -22.36 -8.33 -0.62
N GLY A 197 -23.35 -8.18 0.23
CA GLY A 197 -23.31 -8.78 1.55
C GLY A 197 -22.32 -8.12 2.50
N THR A 198 -21.94 -6.87 2.25
CA THR A 198 -20.96 -6.17 3.04
C THR A 198 -21.46 -5.93 4.47
N VAL A 199 -20.63 -6.31 5.44
CA VAL A 199 -20.80 -6.04 6.86
C VAL A 199 -19.61 -5.20 7.34
N LEU A 200 -19.89 -4.02 7.86
CA LEU A 200 -18.96 -3.17 8.58
C LEU A 200 -19.31 -3.24 10.07
N GLN A 201 -18.54 -3.98 10.82
CA GLN A 201 -18.85 -4.28 12.22
C GLN A 201 -17.98 -3.48 13.16
N ARG A 202 -18.59 -2.88 14.20
CA ARG A 202 -17.92 -2.28 15.34
C ARG A 202 -17.93 -3.29 16.48
N VAL A 203 -16.77 -3.73 16.91
CA VAL A 203 -16.61 -4.69 18.02
C VAL A 203 -16.17 -3.97 19.29
N TYR A 204 -15.15 -3.16 19.20
CA TYR A 204 -14.57 -2.37 20.28
C TYR A 204 -14.59 -0.87 19.99
N SER A 205 -14.48 -0.48 18.71
CA SER A 205 -14.45 0.93 18.30
C SER A 205 -15.85 1.56 18.30
N ARG A 206 -15.92 2.88 18.57
CA ARG A 206 -17.18 3.63 18.59
C ARG A 206 -17.49 4.32 17.28
N GLU A 207 -16.48 4.91 16.64
CA GLU A 207 -16.65 5.76 15.46
C GLU A 207 -16.37 5.04 14.13
N VAL A 208 -15.46 4.07 14.16
CA VAL A 208 -14.97 3.36 12.97
C VAL A 208 -15.27 1.86 13.08
N GLU A 209 -15.27 1.16 11.98
CA GLU A 209 -15.43 -0.29 11.93
C GLU A 209 -14.14 -1.03 12.30
N ASP A 210 -14.29 -2.15 13.00
CA ASP A 210 -13.22 -3.07 13.41
C ASP A 210 -13.10 -4.27 12.50
N ALA A 211 -14.17 -4.60 11.78
CA ALA A 211 -14.20 -5.73 10.87
C ALA A 211 -14.98 -5.42 9.58
N VAL A 212 -14.53 -6.03 8.50
CA VAL A 212 -15.10 -5.90 7.15
C VAL A 212 -15.24 -7.29 6.54
N TYR A 213 -16.45 -7.66 6.16
CA TYR A 213 -16.74 -8.91 5.46
C TYR A 213 -17.58 -8.60 4.22
N SER A 214 -17.23 -9.20 3.08
CA SER A 214 -17.98 -8.97 1.82
C SER A 214 -17.72 -10.05 0.79
N THR A 215 -18.66 -10.22 -0.16
CA THR A 215 -18.48 -10.96 -1.40
C THR A 215 -18.17 -9.99 -2.52
N LEU A 216 -17.15 -10.30 -3.32
CA LEU A 216 -16.67 -9.51 -4.45
C LEU A 216 -17.03 -10.22 -5.75
N HIS A 217 -17.67 -9.52 -6.71
CA HIS A 217 -18.09 -10.06 -7.99
C HIS A 217 -17.22 -9.46 -9.10
N TYR A 218 -16.37 -10.26 -9.73
CA TYR A 218 -15.44 -9.80 -10.79
C TYR A 218 -16.05 -10.03 -12.18
N SER A 219 -16.45 -11.28 -12.47
CA SER A 219 -17.06 -11.70 -13.71
C SER A 219 -18.02 -12.86 -13.44
N LYS A 220 -18.67 -13.39 -14.49
CA LYS A 220 -19.51 -14.59 -14.37
C LYS A 220 -18.76 -15.79 -13.79
N ASP A 221 -17.45 -15.90 -14.10
CA ASP A 221 -16.64 -17.07 -13.77
C ASP A 221 -15.66 -16.82 -12.62
N LEU A 222 -15.59 -15.59 -12.07
CA LEU A 222 -14.70 -15.22 -10.98
C LEU A 222 -15.45 -14.43 -9.90
N ASN A 223 -15.41 -14.96 -8.69
CA ASN A 223 -15.90 -14.29 -7.49
C ASN A 223 -14.80 -14.26 -6.40
N GLY A 224 -15.01 -13.47 -5.37
CA GLY A 224 -14.08 -13.36 -4.26
C GLY A 224 -14.76 -13.15 -2.92
N ARG A 225 -13.99 -13.36 -1.86
CA ARG A 225 -14.37 -13.07 -0.48
C ARG A 225 -13.32 -12.18 0.19
N LEU A 226 -13.79 -11.14 0.85
CA LEU A 226 -12.97 -10.30 1.73
C LEU A 226 -13.36 -10.58 3.19
N SER A 227 -12.34 -10.82 4.04
CA SER A 227 -12.54 -11.04 5.48
C SER A 227 -11.40 -10.36 6.24
N VAL A 228 -11.70 -9.23 6.86
CA VAL A 228 -10.69 -8.41 7.55
C VAL A 228 -11.19 -8.02 8.92
N ASN A 229 -10.33 -8.19 9.94
CA ASN A 229 -10.65 -7.87 11.33
C ASN A 229 -9.39 -7.43 12.07
N TRP A 230 -9.42 -6.28 12.72
CA TRP A 230 -8.31 -5.80 13.51
C TRP A 230 -8.52 -5.90 15.03
N SER A 231 -9.52 -6.69 15.46
CA SER A 231 -9.82 -7.02 16.86
C SER A 231 -9.40 -8.44 17.25
N ASP A 232 -8.52 -9.07 16.48
CA ASP A 232 -8.05 -10.43 16.75
C ASP A 232 -6.69 -10.41 17.45
N GLU A 233 -6.70 -10.71 18.77
CA GLU A 233 -5.49 -10.71 19.61
C GLU A 233 -4.62 -11.96 19.44
N THR A 234 -5.09 -12.99 18.74
CA THR A 234 -4.30 -14.20 18.47
C THR A 234 -3.12 -13.90 17.53
N TYR A 235 -3.18 -12.80 16.80
CA TYR A 235 -2.09 -12.29 15.97
C TYR A 235 -1.29 -11.21 16.70
N ARG A 236 0.04 -11.31 16.67
CA ARG A 236 0.92 -10.27 17.23
C ARG A 236 0.97 -9.00 16.37
N LYS A 237 0.85 -9.15 15.05
CA LYS A 237 0.85 -8.09 14.03
C LYS A 237 -0.20 -8.44 12.98
N MET A 238 -0.49 -7.49 12.06
CA MET A 238 -1.31 -7.76 10.90
C MET A 238 -0.81 -8.99 10.14
N SER A 239 -1.66 -10.00 10.01
CA SER A 239 -1.53 -11.05 9.00
C SER A 239 -2.11 -10.56 7.67
N THR A 240 -1.66 -11.11 6.56
CA THR A 240 -2.29 -10.90 5.24
C THR A 240 -2.17 -12.20 4.48
N ILE A 241 -3.30 -12.80 4.15
CA ILE A 241 -3.35 -14.09 3.46
C ILE A 241 -4.21 -13.92 2.21
N ILE A 242 -3.69 -14.38 1.07
CA ILE A 242 -4.46 -14.48 -0.17
C ILE A 242 -4.51 -15.94 -0.60
N THR A 243 -5.71 -16.42 -0.90
CA THR A 243 -5.92 -17.76 -1.47
C THR A 243 -6.54 -17.63 -2.85
N LEU A 244 -5.95 -18.30 -3.83
CA LEU A 244 -6.41 -18.33 -5.23
C LEU A 244 -6.75 -19.77 -5.63
N TYR A 245 -7.93 -19.97 -6.19
CA TYR A 245 -8.40 -21.25 -6.68
C TYR A 245 -8.50 -21.20 -8.21
N GLY A 246 -7.71 -22.04 -8.86
CA GLY A 246 -7.69 -22.18 -10.31
C GLY A 246 -8.10 -23.58 -10.76
N LYS A 247 -8.49 -23.74 -12.03
CA LYS A 247 -8.89 -25.03 -12.58
C LYS A 247 -7.78 -26.08 -12.57
N ARG A 248 -6.51 -25.66 -12.53
CA ARG A 248 -5.33 -26.58 -12.54
C ARG A 248 -4.50 -26.52 -11.28
N GLY A 249 -4.92 -25.77 -10.26
CA GLY A 249 -4.16 -25.68 -9.03
C GLY A 249 -4.75 -24.68 -8.02
N LYS A 250 -4.00 -24.45 -6.95
CA LYS A 250 -4.35 -23.56 -5.85
C LYS A 250 -3.10 -22.85 -5.35
N ILE A 251 -3.22 -21.58 -4.97
CA ILE A 251 -2.16 -20.83 -4.30
C ILE A 251 -2.69 -20.38 -2.95
N VAL A 252 -1.87 -20.50 -1.90
CA VAL A 252 -2.07 -19.89 -0.58
C VAL A 252 -0.81 -19.14 -0.26
N VAL A 253 -0.92 -17.84 -0.03
CA VAL A 253 0.24 -16.98 0.17
C VAL A 253 0.04 -16.00 1.32
N ASP A 254 1.10 -15.84 2.09
CA ASP A 254 1.25 -14.77 3.07
C ASP A 254 2.63 -14.06 2.90
N ARG A 255 3.00 -13.23 3.88
CA ARG A 255 4.27 -12.51 3.85
C ARG A 255 5.51 -13.40 3.98
N GLN A 256 5.37 -14.64 4.45
CA GLN A 256 6.47 -15.53 4.80
C GLN A 256 6.63 -16.67 3.80
N GLU A 257 5.51 -17.18 3.30
CA GLU A 257 5.50 -18.35 2.42
C GLU A 257 4.45 -18.25 1.30
N CYS A 258 4.77 -18.89 0.19
CA CYS A 258 3.86 -19.13 -0.93
C CYS A 258 3.74 -20.63 -1.15
N LYS A 259 2.55 -21.17 -0.89
CA LYS A 259 2.21 -22.58 -1.14
C LYS A 259 1.46 -22.70 -2.45
N VAL A 260 2.01 -23.47 -3.39
CA VAL A 260 1.40 -23.66 -4.71
C VAL A 260 1.14 -25.13 -4.93
N TYR A 261 -0.11 -25.51 -5.15
CA TYR A 261 -0.50 -26.81 -5.63
C TYR A 261 -0.68 -26.77 -7.15
N VAL A 262 0.00 -27.65 -7.88
CA VAL A 262 -0.19 -27.84 -9.32
C VAL A 262 -0.52 -29.29 -9.63
N ARG A 263 -1.47 -29.51 -10.56
CA ARG A 263 -1.87 -30.87 -10.99
C ARG A 263 -0.82 -31.56 -11.84
N GLU A 264 0.02 -30.79 -12.50
CA GLU A 264 1.08 -31.25 -13.38
C GLU A 264 2.34 -30.45 -13.09
N ALA A 265 3.50 -31.06 -13.17
CA ALA A 265 4.78 -30.38 -12.97
C ALA A 265 4.96 -29.22 -13.97
N ARG A 266 5.58 -28.15 -13.52
CA ARG A 266 5.92 -26.95 -14.30
C ARG A 266 7.43 -26.68 -14.15
N PRO A 267 8.29 -27.47 -14.85
CA PRO A 267 9.75 -27.39 -14.70
C PRO A 267 10.30 -25.97 -14.98
N GLU A 268 9.70 -25.22 -15.91
CA GLU A 268 10.06 -23.84 -16.25
C GLU A 268 9.85 -22.85 -15.10
N LEU A 269 9.02 -23.22 -14.14
CA LEU A 269 8.76 -22.44 -12.91
C LEU A 269 9.35 -23.10 -11.65
N ILE A 270 10.08 -24.22 -11.84
CA ILE A 270 10.68 -25.03 -10.77
C ILE A 270 9.59 -25.57 -9.81
N LEU A 271 8.46 -26.03 -10.37
CA LEU A 271 7.36 -26.61 -9.60
C LEU A 271 7.20 -28.10 -9.95
N ALA A 272 7.26 -28.96 -8.93
CA ALA A 272 6.90 -30.36 -9.01
C ALA A 272 5.37 -30.52 -8.96
N GLU A 273 4.84 -31.64 -9.48
CA GLU A 273 3.43 -32.00 -9.27
C GLU A 273 3.10 -32.08 -7.78
N GLY A 274 1.91 -31.61 -7.40
CA GLY A 274 1.47 -31.53 -6.02
C GLY A 274 1.83 -30.19 -5.36
N TRP A 275 2.08 -30.22 -4.05
CA TRP A 275 2.38 -29.03 -3.26
C TRP A 275 3.85 -28.63 -3.32
N ASN A 276 4.08 -27.36 -3.60
CA ASN A 276 5.38 -26.68 -3.54
C ASN A 276 5.30 -25.56 -2.51
N VAL A 277 6.35 -25.36 -1.73
CA VAL A 277 6.45 -24.28 -0.73
C VAL A 277 7.70 -23.47 -1.05
N LEU A 278 7.50 -22.14 -1.19
CA LEU A 278 8.56 -21.17 -1.41
C LEU A 278 8.54 -20.16 -0.26
N TYR A 279 9.69 -19.89 0.32
CA TYR A 279 9.80 -18.98 1.44
C TYR A 279 10.26 -17.57 0.99
N THR A 280 9.83 -16.56 1.74
CA THR A 280 10.22 -15.16 1.45
C THR A 280 11.73 -14.99 1.42
N THR A 281 12.49 -15.74 2.25
CA THR A 281 13.96 -15.73 2.28
C THR A 281 14.60 -16.12 0.96
N ASP A 282 13.93 -16.99 0.18
CA ASP A 282 14.42 -17.46 -1.11
C ASP A 282 13.99 -16.56 -2.28
N LEU A 283 12.97 -15.74 -2.05
CA LEU A 283 12.31 -14.93 -3.07
C LEU A 283 12.68 -13.44 -3.00
N THR A 284 13.23 -12.99 -1.88
CA THR A 284 13.50 -11.58 -1.65
C THR A 284 14.94 -11.24 -2.00
N ALA A 285 15.13 -10.31 -2.93
CA ALA A 285 16.45 -9.78 -3.23
C ALA A 285 17.00 -8.97 -2.05
N PRO A 286 18.32 -9.05 -1.80
CA PRO A 286 18.95 -8.19 -0.80
C PRO A 286 18.69 -6.71 -1.06
N VAL A 287 18.48 -5.95 0.01
CA VAL A 287 18.33 -4.49 -0.02
C VAL A 287 19.54 -3.81 0.62
N TRP A 288 19.85 -2.58 0.19
CA TRP A 288 20.99 -1.82 0.72
C TRP A 288 20.80 -1.37 2.18
N PHE A 289 19.56 -1.28 2.64
CA PHE A 289 19.20 -0.89 3.99
C PHE A 289 17.96 -1.63 4.48
N TYR A 290 18.13 -2.46 5.49
CA TYR A 290 17.02 -3.21 6.08
C TYR A 290 16.39 -2.41 7.22
N LEU A 291 15.17 -1.94 7.00
CA LEU A 291 14.36 -1.28 8.03
C LEU A 291 12.90 -1.69 7.89
N ARG A 292 12.32 -2.32 8.92
CA ARG A 292 10.93 -2.78 9.00
C ARG A 292 10.56 -3.95 8.08
N GLY A 293 11.37 -4.28 7.09
CA GLY A 293 11.22 -5.32 6.08
C GLY A 293 11.84 -4.84 4.75
N GLU A 294 12.28 -5.77 3.94
CA GLU A 294 12.90 -5.52 2.62
C GLU A 294 11.96 -4.75 1.70
N GLU A 295 10.65 -5.00 1.79
CA GLU A 295 9.63 -4.39 0.95
C GLU A 295 9.58 -2.86 1.06
N TYR A 296 9.98 -2.28 2.21
CA TYR A 296 10.02 -0.83 2.37
C TYR A 296 11.18 -0.20 1.60
N SER A 297 12.35 -0.82 1.61
CA SER A 297 13.47 -0.38 0.77
C SER A 297 13.21 -0.65 -0.70
N ALA A 298 12.68 -1.83 -1.04
CA ALA A 298 12.38 -2.20 -2.42
C ALA A 298 11.36 -1.26 -3.09
N GLN A 299 10.33 -0.80 -2.36
CA GLN A 299 9.37 0.15 -2.92
C GLN A 299 9.97 1.54 -3.15
N ILE A 300 10.89 1.99 -2.29
CA ILE A 300 11.59 3.26 -2.46
C ILE A 300 12.58 3.16 -3.61
N ASP A 301 13.39 2.09 -3.68
CA ASP A 301 14.29 1.83 -4.81
C ASP A 301 13.53 1.83 -6.14
N TYR A 302 12.39 1.15 -6.19
CA TYR A 302 11.55 1.15 -7.38
C TYR A 302 11.10 2.55 -7.78
N PHE A 303 10.66 3.38 -6.82
CA PHE A 303 10.26 4.77 -7.09
C PHE A 303 11.42 5.60 -7.65
N ILE A 304 12.59 5.52 -7.02
CA ILE A 304 13.80 6.24 -7.44
C ILE A 304 14.25 5.79 -8.83
N ARG A 305 14.28 4.48 -9.09
CA ARG A 305 14.63 3.94 -10.40
C ARG A 305 13.67 4.42 -11.49
N ARG A 306 12.35 4.46 -11.23
CA ARG A 306 11.36 5.00 -12.20
C ARG A 306 11.64 6.47 -12.53
N ILE A 307 12.11 7.26 -11.57
CA ILE A 307 12.53 8.65 -11.79
C ILE A 307 13.79 8.69 -12.67
N SER A 308 14.83 7.94 -12.30
CA SER A 308 16.10 7.88 -13.05
C SER A 308 15.88 7.44 -14.50
N GLU A 309 15.00 6.46 -14.73
CA GLU A 309 14.65 5.94 -16.06
C GLU A 309 13.61 6.82 -16.80
N LYS A 310 13.11 7.89 -16.19
CA LYS A 310 12.07 8.80 -16.74
C LYS A 310 10.78 8.08 -17.14
N GLN A 311 10.39 7.05 -16.38
CA GLN A 311 9.24 6.20 -16.69
C GLN A 311 8.05 6.57 -15.80
N SER A 312 7.25 7.54 -16.24
CA SER A 312 6.08 8.04 -15.48
C SER A 312 4.82 7.17 -15.59
N ALA A 313 4.74 6.24 -16.55
CA ALA A 313 3.58 5.37 -16.77
C ALA A 313 3.89 3.91 -16.41
N GLY A 314 2.85 3.12 -16.10
CA GLY A 314 2.99 1.69 -15.79
C GLY A 314 3.66 1.40 -14.44
N ASN A 315 3.56 2.30 -13.48
CA ASN A 315 4.10 2.11 -12.15
C ASN A 315 3.33 1.03 -11.39
N LEU A 316 4.07 0.19 -10.67
CA LEU A 316 3.53 -0.95 -9.94
C LEU A 316 2.47 -0.55 -8.88
N ASN A 317 2.66 0.59 -8.24
CA ASN A 317 1.80 1.14 -7.19
C ASN A 317 1.40 2.58 -7.51
N SER A 318 0.92 2.85 -8.72
CA SER A 318 0.55 4.19 -9.15
C SER A 318 -0.68 4.75 -8.40
N PHE A 319 -0.92 6.04 -8.55
CA PHE A 319 -2.17 6.69 -8.10
C PHE A 319 -3.41 6.05 -8.75
N GLU A 320 -3.28 5.50 -9.96
CA GLU A 320 -4.34 4.75 -10.62
C GLU A 320 -4.68 3.46 -9.85
N ASN A 321 -3.69 2.70 -9.41
CA ASN A 321 -3.91 1.50 -8.59
C ASN A 321 -4.58 1.86 -7.25
N ALA A 322 -4.17 2.99 -6.65
CA ALA A 322 -4.81 3.49 -5.44
C ALA A 322 -6.27 3.89 -5.69
N LEU A 323 -6.59 4.54 -6.82
CA LEU A 323 -7.96 4.85 -7.21
C LEU A 323 -8.80 3.58 -7.36
N GLN A 324 -8.27 2.52 -7.96
CA GLN A 324 -8.96 1.23 -8.05
C GLN A 324 -9.30 0.69 -6.65
N THR A 325 -8.36 0.76 -5.72
CA THR A 325 -8.59 0.36 -4.31
C THR A 325 -9.65 1.23 -3.63
N HIS A 326 -9.61 2.55 -3.82
CA HIS A 326 -10.63 3.47 -3.28
C HIS A 326 -12.02 3.25 -3.89
N ASN A 327 -12.11 2.89 -5.16
CA ASN A 327 -13.40 2.55 -5.80
C ASN A 327 -14.03 1.32 -5.11
N VAL A 328 -13.23 0.27 -4.82
CA VAL A 328 -13.72 -0.91 -4.11
C VAL A 328 -14.16 -0.55 -2.68
N ILE A 329 -13.38 0.26 -1.96
CA ILE A 329 -13.76 0.78 -0.63
C ILE A 329 -15.08 1.53 -0.70
N GLY A 330 -15.29 2.36 -1.73
CA GLY A 330 -16.55 3.06 -1.98
C GLY A 330 -17.73 2.12 -2.19
N MET A 331 -17.55 1.06 -3.00
CA MET A 331 -18.58 0.02 -3.22
C MET A 331 -18.95 -0.69 -1.90
N LEU A 332 -17.96 -1.06 -1.09
CA LEU A 332 -18.17 -1.72 0.21
C LEU A 332 -18.94 -0.82 1.17
N THR A 333 -18.59 0.45 1.25
CA THR A 333 -19.26 1.43 2.11
C THR A 333 -20.71 1.64 1.66
N GLN A 334 -20.95 1.75 0.36
CA GLN A 334 -22.29 1.93 -0.21
C GLN A 334 -23.18 0.68 0.01
N ASP A 335 -22.63 -0.52 -0.18
CA ASP A 335 -23.37 -1.77 0.01
C ASP A 335 -23.73 -2.00 1.47
N ALA A 336 -22.82 -1.70 2.41
CA ALA A 336 -23.09 -1.77 3.83
C ALA A 336 -24.22 -0.78 4.26
N GLY A 337 -24.25 0.42 3.68
CA GLY A 337 -25.28 1.42 3.96
C GLY A 337 -26.69 1.05 3.47
N LYS A 338 -26.86 0.05 2.60
CA LYS A 338 -28.19 -0.45 2.15
C LYS A 338 -28.84 -1.38 3.17
N ARG A 339 -28.15 -1.80 4.21
CA ARG A 339 -28.62 -2.73 5.23
C ARG A 339 -29.03 -2.06 6.55
N GLY A 340 -28.74 -0.79 6.72
CA GLY A 340 -29.19 0.07 7.81
C GLY A 340 -30.39 0.87 7.35
#